data_7df0a4eb3f6453999406cd3f749d6d7a
#
_entry.id   7df0a4eb3f6453999406cd3f749d6d7a
#
_cell.length_a   1.000
_cell.length_b   1.000
_cell.length_c   1.000
_cell.angle_alpha   90.00
_cell.angle_beta   90.00
_cell.angle_gamma   90.00
#
_symmetry.space_group_name_H-M   'P 1'
#
loop_
_entity.id
_entity.type
_entity.pdbx_description
1 polymer ?
#
loop_
_entity_poly.entity_id
_entity_poly.type
_entity_poly.pdbx_seq_one_letter_code
_entity_poly.pdbx_strand_id
1 'polypeptide(L)'
;GNHDSDNFISKLDEIPENLKLFSNQWTSYSYGNITITGLEIDKSNQAAMYNSLVLDNDNYNVVTLHGQLGDEISTGNLKNKGIDYLALGHVHEYQSGQLDNRGMYCYSGCLEGRGFDECGQKGFVVLDIDDEKLTAGFSFVPFAYRSLYTLYVDVTGAMTTQDVAVKMEKAISDSEYSSRSMVKFVLVGEVDVDCEINTDFLKDMFEEYFYYEKVYDETRLLINYSEYEKDASLKGEFIRMVLGSDMTEEQKSEVIRCGISALSGEEI
;
A
#
# COMPACT_ATOMS: atom_id res chain seq x y z
N GLY A 1 -2.69 18.72 -5.76
CA GLY A 1 -3.49 17.51 -5.63
C GLY A 1 -4.71 17.74 -4.74
N ASN A 2 -5.53 16.71 -4.59
CA ASN A 2 -6.81 16.78 -3.83
C ASN A 2 -6.65 17.12 -2.33
N HIS A 3 -5.45 17.04 -1.78
CA HIS A 3 -5.12 17.41 -0.40
C HIS A 3 -4.45 18.78 -0.26
N ASP A 4 -4.17 19.47 -1.36
CA ASP A 4 -3.43 20.73 -1.35
C ASP A 4 -4.33 21.97 -1.32
N SER A 5 -5.64 21.80 -1.60
CA SER A 5 -6.58 22.90 -1.88
C SER A 5 -6.77 23.90 -0.74
N ASP A 6 -6.46 23.55 0.51
CA ASP A 6 -6.80 24.43 1.64
C ASP A 6 -5.63 24.77 2.57
N ASN A 7 -4.41 24.28 2.37
CA ASN A 7 -3.49 24.26 3.50
C ASN A 7 -2.06 24.75 3.30
N PHE A 8 -1.50 24.74 2.10
CA PHE A 8 -0.09 25.10 1.97
C PHE A 8 0.10 26.54 1.51
N ILE A 9 -0.54 26.92 0.41
CA ILE A 9 -0.34 28.22 -0.23
C ILE A 9 -0.97 29.36 0.60
N SER A 10 -2.13 29.10 1.21
CA SER A 10 -2.81 30.06 2.08
C SER A 10 -2.07 30.40 3.39
N LYS A 11 -1.04 29.61 3.72
CA LYS A 11 -0.18 29.80 4.91
C LYS A 11 1.16 30.46 4.59
N LEU A 12 1.45 30.71 3.32
CA LEU A 12 2.66 31.43 2.92
C LEU A 12 2.34 32.93 2.85
N ASP A 13 3.07 33.73 3.60
CA ASP A 13 2.98 35.19 3.53
C ASP A 13 3.42 35.71 2.16
N GLU A 14 4.41 35.06 1.56
CA GLU A 14 4.88 35.33 0.21
C GLU A 14 5.20 34.01 -0.53
N ILE A 15 4.85 33.92 -1.81
CA ILE A 15 5.21 32.79 -2.66
C ILE A 15 6.65 32.99 -3.14
N PRO A 16 7.61 32.09 -2.79
CA PRO A 16 8.98 32.19 -3.26
C PRO A 16 9.06 32.17 -4.80
N GLU A 17 9.97 32.92 -5.39
CA GLU A 17 10.12 33.02 -6.87
C GLU A 17 10.40 31.66 -7.53
N ASN A 18 11.05 30.73 -6.83
CA ASN A 18 11.35 29.36 -7.29
C ASN A 18 10.20 28.38 -7.10
N LEU A 19 9.09 28.78 -6.44
CA LEU A 19 7.87 27.98 -6.34
C LEU A 19 6.94 28.35 -7.50
N LYS A 20 6.69 27.39 -8.38
CA LYS A 20 5.76 27.55 -9.49
C LYS A 20 4.49 26.77 -9.24
N LEU A 21 3.36 27.42 -9.45
CA LEU A 21 2.03 26.89 -9.21
C LEU A 21 1.29 26.70 -10.52
N PHE A 22 0.50 25.65 -10.59
CA PHE A 22 -0.45 25.43 -11.67
C PHE A 22 -1.84 25.85 -11.23
N SER A 23 -2.64 26.26 -12.19
CA SER A 23 -4.04 26.69 -11.97
C SER A 23 -5.00 25.72 -12.65
N ASN A 24 -6.29 26.04 -12.66
CA ASN A 24 -7.32 25.30 -13.38
C ASN A 24 -7.27 25.50 -14.92
N GLN A 25 -6.26 26.21 -15.40
CA GLN A 25 -5.91 26.33 -16.84
C GLN A 25 -4.47 25.87 -17.04
N TRP A 26 -4.18 25.32 -18.22
CA TRP A 26 -2.83 24.91 -18.59
C TRP A 26 -1.83 26.05 -18.42
N THR A 27 -0.83 25.82 -17.61
CA THR A 27 0.24 26.76 -17.33
C THR A 27 1.56 26.11 -17.66
N SER A 28 2.44 26.79 -18.40
CA SER A 28 3.74 26.27 -18.83
C SER A 28 4.88 27.12 -18.30
N TYR A 29 5.97 26.48 -17.93
CA TYR A 29 7.24 27.10 -17.53
C TYR A 29 8.35 26.48 -18.37
N SER A 30 9.13 27.33 -19.08
CA SER A 30 10.18 26.86 -19.97
C SER A 30 11.57 27.10 -19.39
N TYR A 31 12.45 26.13 -19.59
CA TYR A 31 13.86 26.13 -19.19
C TYR A 31 14.69 25.61 -20.36
N GLY A 32 15.24 26.53 -21.19
CA GLY A 32 15.86 26.15 -22.46
C GLY A 32 14.85 25.44 -23.37
N ASN A 33 15.22 24.26 -23.86
CA ASN A 33 14.36 23.42 -24.69
C ASN A 33 13.45 22.47 -23.89
N ILE A 34 13.34 22.68 -22.58
CA ILE A 34 12.46 21.87 -21.70
C ILE A 34 11.24 22.71 -21.32
N THR A 35 10.05 22.18 -21.48
CA THR A 35 8.80 22.83 -21.06
C THR A 35 8.08 21.95 -20.05
N ILE A 36 7.78 22.53 -18.87
CA ILE A 36 6.98 21.89 -17.83
C ILE A 36 5.59 22.50 -17.84
N THR A 37 4.59 21.71 -18.18
CA THR A 37 3.20 22.12 -18.32
C THR A 37 2.33 21.39 -17.32
N GLY A 38 1.50 22.11 -16.60
CA GLY A 38 0.61 21.51 -15.59
C GLY A 38 -0.75 22.16 -15.54
N LEU A 39 -1.69 21.44 -14.96
CA LEU A 39 -3.06 21.86 -14.76
C LEU A 39 -3.56 21.27 -13.43
N GLU A 40 -4.27 22.07 -12.66
CA GLU A 40 -5.08 21.60 -11.55
C GLU A 40 -6.41 21.07 -12.08
N ILE A 41 -6.64 19.74 -11.94
CA ILE A 41 -7.86 19.10 -12.44
C ILE A 41 -8.97 19.32 -11.43
N ASP A 42 -10.10 19.83 -11.91
CA ASP A 42 -11.36 19.93 -11.18
C ASP A 42 -12.54 19.44 -12.02
N LYS A 43 -13.72 19.36 -11.42
CA LYS A 43 -14.94 18.89 -12.11
C LYS A 43 -15.34 19.77 -13.30
N SER A 44 -14.90 21.05 -13.33
CA SER A 44 -15.27 22.01 -14.36
C SER A 44 -14.40 21.88 -15.63
N ASN A 45 -13.13 21.49 -15.47
CA ASN A 45 -12.16 21.43 -16.56
C ASN A 45 -11.84 20.01 -17.04
N GLN A 46 -12.12 18.97 -16.26
CA GLN A 46 -11.73 17.59 -16.52
C GLN A 46 -12.12 17.08 -17.94
N ALA A 47 -13.29 17.43 -18.42
CA ALA A 47 -13.74 17.02 -19.76
C ALA A 47 -13.08 17.81 -20.90
N ALA A 48 -12.77 19.10 -20.66
CA ALA A 48 -12.32 20.04 -21.68
C ALA A 48 -10.79 20.15 -21.78
N MET A 49 -10.05 19.77 -20.72
CA MET A 49 -8.60 19.99 -20.60
C MET A 49 -7.79 19.37 -21.75
N TYR A 50 -8.22 18.22 -22.24
CA TYR A 50 -7.46 17.52 -23.30
C TYR A 50 -7.44 18.29 -24.62
N ASN A 51 -8.50 19.03 -24.96
CA ASN A 51 -8.60 19.78 -26.22
C ASN A 51 -7.79 21.08 -26.16
N SER A 52 -7.58 21.63 -24.99
CA SER A 52 -6.83 22.87 -24.78
C SER A 52 -5.33 22.66 -24.50
N LEU A 53 -4.88 21.41 -24.35
CA LEU A 53 -3.46 21.11 -24.22
C LEU A 53 -2.75 21.29 -25.58
N VAL A 54 -1.87 22.29 -25.65
CA VAL A 54 -1.02 22.58 -26.79
C VAL A 54 0.43 22.60 -26.35
N LEU A 55 1.24 21.72 -26.93
CA LEU A 55 2.67 21.57 -26.64
C LEU A 55 3.49 21.80 -27.90
N ASP A 56 4.67 22.39 -27.74
CA ASP A 56 5.63 22.54 -28.83
C ASP A 56 6.41 21.22 -28.97
N ASN A 57 6.33 20.60 -30.16
CA ASN A 57 7.00 19.34 -30.42
C ASN A 57 8.52 19.46 -30.56
N ASP A 58 9.04 20.68 -30.71
CA ASP A 58 10.47 20.96 -30.78
C ASP A 58 11.12 21.04 -29.39
N ASN A 59 10.30 20.97 -28.31
CA ASN A 59 10.75 20.94 -26.94
C ASN A 59 10.60 19.53 -26.32
N TYR A 60 11.38 19.28 -25.26
CA TYR A 60 11.09 18.16 -24.33
C TYR A 60 9.97 18.57 -23.38
N ASN A 61 8.82 17.92 -23.49
CA ASN A 61 7.61 18.29 -22.80
C ASN A 61 7.37 17.39 -21.58
N VAL A 62 7.49 17.95 -20.39
CA VAL A 62 7.06 17.35 -19.14
C VAL A 62 5.65 17.86 -18.83
N VAL A 63 4.68 16.97 -18.75
CA VAL A 63 3.32 17.31 -18.32
C VAL A 63 3.09 16.78 -16.92
N THR A 64 2.58 17.62 -16.01
CA THR A 64 2.26 17.21 -14.64
C THR A 64 0.77 17.30 -14.34
N LEU A 65 0.20 16.21 -13.85
CA LEU A 65 -1.22 16.08 -13.48
C LEU A 65 -1.36 15.30 -12.18
N HIS A 66 -2.52 15.41 -11.54
CA HIS A 66 -2.86 14.64 -10.36
C HIS A 66 -4.18 13.90 -10.59
N GLY A 67 -4.17 12.58 -10.50
CA GLY A 67 -5.34 11.71 -10.67
C GLY A 67 -4.98 10.33 -11.19
N GLN A 68 -5.94 9.41 -11.17
CA GLN A 68 -5.81 8.03 -11.62
C GLN A 68 -5.94 7.92 -13.14
N LEU A 69 -4.93 7.32 -13.80
CA LEU A 69 -5.02 6.96 -15.22
C LEU A 69 -6.09 5.89 -15.45
N GLY A 70 -6.94 6.14 -16.41
CA GLY A 70 -8.06 5.24 -16.78
C GLY A 70 -9.35 5.53 -16.01
N ASP A 71 -9.30 6.43 -15.03
CA ASP A 71 -10.44 6.92 -14.25
C ASP A 71 -10.56 8.44 -14.40
N GLU A 72 -9.93 9.24 -13.50
CA GLU A 72 -9.98 10.71 -13.58
C GLU A 72 -9.23 11.25 -14.81
N ILE A 73 -8.17 10.56 -15.23
CA ILE A 73 -7.33 10.96 -16.37
C ILE A 73 -7.45 9.96 -17.51
N SER A 74 -7.98 10.41 -18.65
CA SER A 74 -8.10 9.59 -19.86
C SER A 74 -6.74 9.46 -20.56
N THR A 75 -6.13 8.27 -20.47
CA THR A 75 -4.90 7.95 -21.20
C THR A 75 -5.05 8.13 -22.71
N GLY A 76 -6.20 7.73 -23.27
CA GLY A 76 -6.48 7.84 -24.71
C GLY A 76 -6.45 9.28 -25.24
N ASN A 77 -6.91 10.23 -24.41
CA ASN A 77 -6.96 11.64 -24.77
C ASN A 77 -5.61 12.37 -24.63
N LEU A 78 -4.65 11.77 -23.91
CA LEU A 78 -3.29 12.31 -23.75
C LEU A 78 -2.30 11.75 -24.80
N LYS A 79 -2.62 10.61 -25.42
CA LYS A 79 -1.78 10.03 -26.47
C LYS A 79 -1.62 10.97 -27.66
N ASN A 80 -0.41 10.98 -28.24
CA ASN A 80 -0.05 11.77 -29.42
C ASN A 80 -0.22 13.29 -29.25
N LYS A 81 -0.13 13.78 -28.00
CA LYS A 81 -0.16 15.21 -27.67
C LYS A 81 1.22 15.86 -27.62
N GLY A 82 2.29 15.13 -27.91
CA GLY A 82 3.66 15.65 -27.83
C GLY A 82 4.25 15.62 -26.43
N ILE A 83 3.72 14.77 -25.55
CA ILE A 83 4.22 14.56 -24.18
C ILE A 83 5.41 13.61 -24.23
N ASP A 84 6.55 14.00 -23.65
CA ASP A 84 7.72 13.14 -23.46
C ASP A 84 7.70 12.42 -22.11
N TYR A 85 7.31 13.15 -21.06
CA TYR A 85 7.18 12.61 -19.72
C TYR A 85 5.91 13.13 -19.03
N LEU A 86 5.02 12.22 -18.68
CA LEU A 86 3.80 12.52 -17.91
C LEU A 86 4.06 12.20 -16.43
N ALA A 87 4.35 13.23 -15.65
CA ALA A 87 4.53 13.15 -14.21
C ALA A 87 3.18 13.16 -13.49
N LEU A 88 2.85 12.10 -12.80
CA LEU A 88 1.55 11.89 -12.16
C LEU A 88 1.66 11.82 -10.64
N GLY A 89 0.71 12.45 -9.96
CA GLY A 89 0.43 12.27 -8.54
C GLY A 89 -0.85 11.46 -8.31
N HIS A 90 -1.20 11.20 -7.06
CA HIS A 90 -2.36 10.44 -6.59
C HIS A 90 -2.04 9.00 -6.17
N VAL A 91 -1.40 8.21 -7.02
CA VAL A 91 -0.99 6.83 -6.67
C VAL A 91 0.26 6.88 -5.79
N HIS A 92 0.17 6.29 -4.60
CA HIS A 92 1.25 6.29 -3.60
C HIS A 92 2.27 5.17 -3.80
N GLU A 93 2.17 4.43 -4.88
CA GLU A 93 3.11 3.40 -5.30
C GLU A 93 3.83 3.83 -6.57
N TYR A 94 5.15 3.53 -6.64
CA TYR A 94 5.90 3.79 -7.86
C TYR A 94 5.37 2.93 -9.01
N GLN A 95 4.98 3.59 -10.09
CA GLN A 95 4.51 2.94 -11.31
C GLN A 95 4.98 3.73 -12.53
N SER A 96 5.42 3.05 -13.58
CA SER A 96 5.76 3.69 -14.83
C SER A 96 5.34 2.83 -16.02
N GLY A 97 5.13 3.47 -17.16
CA GLY A 97 4.78 2.76 -18.38
C GLY A 97 4.80 3.68 -19.61
N GLN A 98 4.60 3.07 -20.77
CA GLN A 98 4.57 3.78 -22.04
C GLN A 98 3.22 4.50 -22.20
N LEU A 99 3.24 5.79 -22.50
CA LEU A 99 2.05 6.57 -22.84
C LEU A 99 1.68 6.36 -24.31
N ASP A 100 2.64 6.59 -25.19
CA ASP A 100 2.53 6.41 -26.65
C ASP A 100 3.93 6.16 -27.26
N ASN A 101 4.10 6.36 -28.57
CA ASN A 101 5.39 6.13 -29.24
C ASN A 101 6.49 7.12 -28.83
N ARG A 102 6.14 8.31 -28.32
CA ARG A 102 7.04 9.37 -27.91
C ARG A 102 7.27 9.37 -26.40
N GLY A 103 6.21 9.28 -25.63
CA GLY A 103 6.21 9.59 -24.22
C GLY A 103 5.92 8.42 -23.29
N MET A 104 6.27 8.63 -22.05
CA MET A 104 5.98 7.72 -20.95
C MET A 104 5.22 8.42 -19.84
N TYR A 105 4.60 7.64 -18.94
CA TYR A 105 4.02 8.15 -17.70
C TYR A 105 4.74 7.57 -16.48
N CYS A 106 4.72 8.31 -15.39
CA CYS A 106 5.27 7.87 -14.13
C CYS A 106 4.51 8.45 -12.95
N TYR A 107 4.11 7.58 -12.03
CA TYR A 107 3.79 7.90 -10.64
C TYR A 107 5.04 7.67 -9.81
N SER A 108 5.56 8.70 -9.18
CA SER A 108 6.73 8.57 -8.30
C SER A 108 6.38 7.88 -6.96
N GLY A 109 5.11 7.79 -6.64
CA GLY A 109 4.64 7.34 -5.33
C GLY A 109 4.74 8.42 -4.26
N CYS A 110 4.80 8.02 -3.02
CA CYS A 110 5.04 8.88 -1.87
C CYS A 110 6.48 8.71 -1.34
N LEU A 111 6.98 9.73 -0.63
CA LEU A 111 8.33 9.71 -0.07
C LEU A 111 8.48 8.72 1.08
N GLU A 112 7.41 8.51 1.84
CA GLU A 112 7.35 7.58 2.97
C GLU A 112 5.93 7.04 3.13
N GLY A 113 5.77 5.77 3.49
CA GLY A 113 4.48 5.17 3.77
C GLY A 113 3.89 5.69 5.08
N ARG A 114 2.57 5.90 5.12
CA ARG A 114 1.85 6.42 6.29
C ARG A 114 1.07 5.34 7.04
N GLY A 115 0.89 4.18 6.43
CA GLY A 115 0.17 3.05 7.00
C GLY A 115 0.52 1.74 6.29
N PHE A 116 0.05 0.61 6.83
CA PHE A 116 0.30 -0.71 6.26
C PHE A 116 -0.46 -1.01 4.95
N ASP A 117 -1.23 -0.08 4.46
CA ASP A 117 -1.78 -0.01 3.11
C ASP A 117 -0.78 0.58 2.10
N GLU A 118 0.29 1.23 2.58
CA GLU A 118 1.35 1.82 1.77
C GLU A 118 2.70 1.11 1.97
N CYS A 119 2.71 -0.22 1.95
CA CYS A 119 3.91 -1.04 2.14
C CYS A 119 4.95 -0.89 1.01
N GLY A 120 6.17 -1.39 1.27
CA GLY A 120 7.25 -1.48 0.30
C GLY A 120 8.16 -0.27 0.25
N GLN A 121 9.01 -0.24 -0.78
CA GLN A 121 9.95 0.86 -0.98
C GLN A 121 9.21 2.13 -1.41
N LYS A 122 9.53 3.24 -0.75
CA LYS A 122 9.03 4.58 -1.05
C LYS A 122 10.17 5.51 -1.39
N GLY A 123 9.89 6.52 -2.22
CA GLY A 123 10.95 7.41 -2.69
C GLY A 123 10.45 8.40 -3.73
N PHE A 124 11.35 8.79 -4.63
CA PHE A 124 11.07 9.75 -5.69
C PHE A 124 11.76 9.34 -6.99
N VAL A 125 11.39 9.99 -8.07
CA VAL A 125 11.99 9.79 -9.38
C VAL A 125 12.89 10.97 -9.72
N VAL A 126 14.11 10.66 -10.16
CA VAL A 126 15.00 11.62 -10.81
C VAL A 126 14.80 11.47 -12.32
N LEU A 127 14.46 12.56 -12.97
CA LEU A 127 14.38 12.69 -14.42
C LEU A 127 15.57 13.53 -14.89
N ASP A 128 16.48 12.91 -15.62
CA ASP A 128 17.68 13.56 -16.18
C ASP A 128 17.49 13.80 -17.68
N ILE A 129 17.43 15.05 -18.09
CA ILE A 129 17.08 15.45 -19.46
C ILE A 129 18.29 16.09 -20.12
N ASP A 130 18.72 15.53 -21.28
CA ASP A 130 19.65 16.16 -22.23
C ASP A 130 18.83 17.11 -23.11
N ASP A 131 18.89 18.41 -22.85
CA ASP A 131 18.07 19.41 -23.52
C ASP A 131 18.55 19.72 -24.95
N GLU A 132 19.80 19.36 -25.32
CA GLU A 132 20.29 19.46 -26.69
C GLU A 132 19.81 18.31 -27.57
N LYS A 133 19.73 17.08 -27.00
CA LYS A 133 19.30 15.89 -27.74
C LYS A 133 17.80 15.59 -27.56
N LEU A 134 17.13 16.29 -26.66
CA LEU A 134 15.73 16.07 -26.27
C LEU A 134 15.47 14.59 -25.86
N THR A 135 16.42 14.04 -25.10
CA THR A 135 16.31 12.66 -24.56
C THR A 135 16.40 12.68 -23.04
N ALA A 136 15.79 11.72 -22.40
CA ALA A 136 15.85 11.62 -20.95
C ALA A 136 16.08 10.20 -20.45
N GLY A 137 16.77 10.11 -19.33
CA GLY A 137 16.79 8.96 -18.43
C GLY A 137 15.96 9.24 -17.19
N PHE A 138 15.39 8.21 -16.58
CA PHE A 138 14.75 8.35 -15.27
C PHE A 138 15.14 7.18 -14.38
N SER A 139 15.20 7.44 -13.09
CA SER A 139 15.49 6.43 -12.06
C SER A 139 14.68 6.66 -10.81
N PHE A 140 14.14 5.59 -10.25
CA PHE A 140 13.53 5.63 -8.93
C PHE A 140 14.64 5.61 -7.87
N VAL A 141 14.56 6.53 -6.92
CA VAL A 141 15.50 6.66 -5.80
C VAL A 141 14.75 6.32 -4.51
N PRO A 142 15.04 5.18 -3.87
CA PRO A 142 14.52 4.88 -2.55
C PRO A 142 14.93 5.96 -1.55
N PHE A 143 13.98 6.50 -0.82
CA PHE A 143 14.22 7.63 0.09
C PHE A 143 13.67 7.39 1.50
N ALA A 144 12.65 6.57 1.65
CA ALA A 144 12.00 6.34 2.93
C ALA A 144 12.99 5.96 4.03
N TYR A 145 12.91 6.66 5.15
CA TYR A 145 13.73 6.35 6.34
C TYR A 145 13.23 5.07 7.01
N ARG A 146 11.91 4.83 6.98
CA ARG A 146 11.26 3.60 7.44
C ARG A 146 10.39 3.02 6.35
N SER A 147 10.58 1.75 6.08
CA SER A 147 9.69 1.00 5.18
C SER A 147 8.66 0.22 5.98
N LEU A 148 7.45 0.13 5.47
CA LEU A 148 6.39 -0.68 6.04
C LEU A 148 6.27 -1.99 5.27
N TYR A 149 6.08 -3.10 6.00
CA TYR A 149 5.92 -4.42 5.40
C TYR A 149 4.80 -5.18 6.09
N THR A 150 4.09 -5.98 5.33
CA THR A 150 3.22 -7.02 5.85
C THR A 150 3.89 -8.36 5.62
N LEU A 151 4.16 -9.10 6.70
CA LEU A 151 4.78 -10.41 6.67
C LEU A 151 3.75 -11.47 7.05
N TYR A 152 3.36 -12.27 6.07
CA TYR A 152 2.46 -13.39 6.30
C TYR A 152 3.26 -14.59 6.80
N VAL A 153 2.87 -15.14 7.95
CA VAL A 153 3.52 -16.30 8.57
C VAL A 153 2.56 -17.47 8.58
N ASP A 154 2.88 -18.50 7.82
CA ASP A 154 2.10 -19.75 7.84
C ASP A 154 2.42 -20.54 9.13
N VAL A 155 1.45 -20.56 10.04
CA VAL A 155 1.54 -21.26 11.31
C VAL A 155 0.82 -22.60 11.31
N THR A 156 0.44 -23.12 10.16
CA THR A 156 -0.23 -24.44 10.03
C THR A 156 0.49 -25.51 10.85
N GLY A 157 -0.29 -26.20 11.70
CA GLY A 157 0.20 -27.27 12.55
C GLY A 157 0.95 -26.81 13.81
N ALA A 158 1.00 -25.51 14.11
CA ALA A 158 1.41 -25.03 15.43
C ALA A 158 0.42 -25.47 16.50
N MET A 159 0.92 -25.85 17.67
CA MET A 159 0.11 -26.29 18.81
C MET A 159 0.20 -25.32 19.97
N THR A 160 1.22 -24.48 19.98
CA THR A 160 1.51 -23.53 21.07
C THR A 160 1.99 -22.19 20.53
N THR A 161 1.85 -21.13 21.33
CA THR A 161 2.46 -19.81 21.03
C THR A 161 3.95 -19.92 20.73
N GLN A 162 4.69 -20.85 21.40
CA GLN A 162 6.11 -21.05 21.15
C GLN A 162 6.38 -21.63 19.74
N ASP A 163 5.54 -22.54 19.25
CA ASP A 163 5.66 -23.06 17.87
C ASP A 163 5.45 -21.93 16.85
N VAL A 164 4.49 -21.04 17.13
CA VAL A 164 4.25 -19.83 16.32
C VAL A 164 5.48 -18.92 16.34
N ALA A 165 6.07 -18.68 17.51
CA ALA A 165 7.26 -17.86 17.66
C ALA A 165 8.43 -18.37 16.79
N VAL A 166 8.68 -19.68 16.78
CA VAL A 166 9.73 -20.31 15.95
C VAL A 166 9.47 -20.07 14.45
N LYS A 167 8.21 -20.14 14.02
CA LYS A 167 7.85 -19.85 12.62
C LYS A 167 8.00 -18.37 12.28
N MET A 168 7.68 -17.47 13.20
CA MET A 168 7.92 -16.03 13.07
C MET A 168 9.42 -15.72 12.99
N GLU A 169 10.25 -16.29 13.87
CA GLU A 169 11.72 -16.13 13.82
C GLU A 169 12.28 -16.53 12.46
N LYS A 170 11.83 -17.65 11.94
CA LYS A 170 12.23 -18.09 10.61
C LYS A 170 11.80 -17.10 9.53
N ALA A 171 10.55 -16.64 9.54
CA ALA A 171 10.04 -15.67 8.58
C ALA A 171 10.80 -14.34 8.63
N ILE A 172 11.17 -13.89 9.84
CA ILE A 172 12.03 -12.71 10.06
C ILE A 172 13.41 -12.95 9.45
N SER A 173 14.03 -14.09 9.73
CA SER A 173 15.36 -14.43 9.21
C SER A 173 15.40 -14.55 7.69
N ASP A 174 14.32 -15.03 7.07
CA ASP A 174 14.17 -15.15 5.63
C ASP A 174 13.84 -13.80 4.97
N SER A 175 13.39 -12.81 5.75
CA SER A 175 13.16 -11.44 5.30
C SER A 175 14.46 -10.64 5.29
N GLU A 176 14.62 -9.74 4.35
CA GLU A 176 15.73 -8.78 4.32
C GLU A 176 15.34 -7.44 4.97
N TYR A 177 14.38 -7.44 5.90
CA TYR A 177 13.87 -6.22 6.50
C TYR A 177 14.85 -5.62 7.50
N SER A 178 15.00 -4.31 7.41
CA SER A 178 15.84 -3.55 8.32
C SER A 178 15.19 -3.42 9.70
N SER A 179 16.00 -3.35 10.76
CA SER A 179 15.52 -3.03 12.12
C SER A 179 14.83 -1.65 12.23
N ARG A 180 14.96 -0.79 11.23
CA ARG A 180 14.23 0.48 11.14
C ARG A 180 12.83 0.32 10.52
N SER A 181 12.50 -0.86 10.00
CA SER A 181 11.21 -1.11 9.36
C SER A 181 10.08 -1.15 10.39
N MET A 182 8.87 -0.97 9.91
CA MET A 182 7.63 -1.22 10.64
C MET A 182 6.99 -2.45 10.03
N VAL A 183 6.71 -3.48 10.82
CA VAL A 183 6.26 -4.77 10.32
C VAL A 183 4.91 -5.15 10.92
N LYS A 184 3.96 -5.50 10.05
CA LYS A 184 2.71 -6.14 10.42
C LYS A 184 2.83 -7.63 10.14
N PHE A 185 2.89 -8.44 11.20
CA PHE A 185 2.77 -9.89 11.10
C PHE A 185 1.30 -10.27 10.95
N VAL A 186 1.02 -11.13 10.01
CA VAL A 186 -0.30 -11.74 9.83
C VAL A 186 -0.11 -13.25 9.89
N LEU A 187 -0.53 -13.85 10.99
CA LEU A 187 -0.50 -15.29 11.18
C LEU A 187 -1.60 -15.89 10.33
N VAL A 188 -1.25 -16.83 9.45
CA VAL A 188 -2.19 -17.49 8.55
C VAL A 188 -2.03 -19.01 8.62
N GLY A 189 -2.96 -19.72 8.03
CA GLY A 189 -2.94 -21.19 7.98
C GLY A 189 -3.97 -21.83 8.91
N GLU A 190 -3.85 -23.15 9.09
CA GLU A 190 -4.80 -23.95 9.87
C GLU A 190 -4.15 -24.43 11.16
N VAL A 191 -4.79 -24.13 12.27
CA VAL A 191 -4.35 -24.53 13.62
C VAL A 191 -5.42 -25.39 14.30
N ASP A 192 -4.97 -26.28 15.17
CA ASP A 192 -5.87 -27.09 15.98
C ASP A 192 -6.71 -26.21 16.91
N VAL A 193 -7.89 -26.68 17.28
CA VAL A 193 -8.82 -26.00 18.18
C VAL A 193 -8.22 -25.79 19.59
N ASP A 194 -7.24 -26.60 19.97
CA ASP A 194 -6.52 -26.51 21.25
C ASP A 194 -5.24 -25.68 21.15
N CYS A 195 -4.94 -25.12 19.98
CA CYS A 195 -3.80 -24.24 19.80
C CYS A 195 -4.09 -22.86 20.41
N GLU A 196 -3.32 -22.50 21.43
CA GLU A 196 -3.35 -21.18 22.04
C GLU A 196 -2.33 -20.26 21.38
N ILE A 197 -2.79 -19.16 20.78
CA ILE A 197 -1.95 -18.12 20.18
C ILE A 197 -2.12 -16.83 20.98
N ASN A 198 -1.10 -16.47 21.74
CA ASN A 198 -1.05 -15.21 22.47
C ASN A 198 -0.30 -14.17 21.65
N THR A 199 -1.04 -13.32 20.93
CA THR A 199 -0.49 -12.29 20.04
C THR A 199 0.26 -11.19 20.80
N ASP A 200 -0.14 -10.85 22.02
CA ASP A 200 0.55 -9.86 22.84
C ASP A 200 1.92 -10.39 23.31
N PHE A 201 1.97 -11.65 23.74
CA PHE A 201 3.24 -12.31 24.08
C PHE A 201 4.19 -12.36 22.88
N LEU A 202 3.67 -12.71 21.68
CA LEU A 202 4.47 -12.71 20.45
C LEU A 202 4.98 -11.32 20.12
N LYS A 203 4.15 -10.30 20.24
CA LYS A 203 4.55 -8.92 20.03
C LYS A 203 5.68 -8.53 20.99
N ASP A 204 5.53 -8.76 22.29
CA ASP A 204 6.55 -8.43 23.29
C ASP A 204 7.88 -9.18 23.05
N MET A 205 7.80 -10.44 22.57
CA MET A 205 8.97 -11.25 22.25
C MET A 205 9.78 -10.68 21.09
N PHE A 206 9.14 -10.04 20.12
CA PHE A 206 9.80 -9.52 18.91
C PHE A 206 9.99 -8.00 18.91
N GLU A 207 9.64 -7.28 20.00
CA GLU A 207 9.69 -5.82 20.11
C GLU A 207 11.05 -5.18 19.75
N GLU A 208 12.16 -5.91 19.90
CA GLU A 208 13.50 -5.38 19.59
C GLU A 208 13.95 -5.62 18.13
N TYR A 209 13.19 -6.36 17.34
CA TYR A 209 13.60 -6.71 15.97
C TYR A 209 13.37 -5.56 14.98
N PHE A 210 12.30 -4.79 15.20
CA PHE A 210 11.89 -3.72 14.30
C PHE A 210 11.59 -2.43 15.07
N TYR A 211 11.45 -1.32 14.34
CA TYR A 211 11.06 -0.05 14.94
C TYR A 211 9.63 -0.08 15.50
N TYR A 212 8.76 -0.83 14.87
CA TYR A 212 7.38 -1.00 15.28
C TYR A 212 6.82 -2.30 14.70
N GLU A 213 6.04 -3.01 15.49
CA GLU A 213 5.37 -4.22 15.05
C GLU A 213 3.94 -4.34 15.55
N LYS A 214 3.16 -5.10 14.77
CA LYS A 214 1.83 -5.58 15.10
C LYS A 214 1.74 -7.04 14.75
N VAL A 215 1.00 -7.81 15.53
CA VAL A 215 0.68 -9.21 15.26
C VAL A 215 -0.83 -9.35 15.16
N TYR A 216 -1.29 -9.93 14.05
CA TYR A 216 -2.69 -10.26 13.80
C TYR A 216 -2.81 -11.75 13.60
N ASP A 217 -3.82 -12.35 14.26
CA ASP A 217 -4.18 -13.74 14.06
C ASP A 217 -5.34 -13.82 13.06
N GLU A 218 -5.02 -14.27 11.84
CA GLU A 218 -5.98 -14.59 10.76
C GLU A 218 -5.97 -16.09 10.46
N THR A 219 -5.56 -16.93 11.43
CA THR A 219 -5.58 -18.38 11.29
C THR A 219 -7.02 -18.92 11.26
N ARG A 220 -7.18 -20.09 10.66
CA ARG A 220 -8.43 -20.84 10.63
C ARG A 220 -8.34 -22.03 11.56
N LEU A 221 -9.45 -22.40 12.21
CA LEU A 221 -9.47 -23.60 13.02
C LEU A 221 -9.59 -24.84 12.13
N LEU A 222 -8.66 -25.77 12.29
CA LEU A 222 -8.79 -27.12 11.76
C LEU A 222 -9.56 -27.98 12.76
N ILE A 223 -10.85 -28.19 12.47
CA ILE A 223 -11.71 -28.95 13.36
C ILE A 223 -11.76 -30.40 12.88
N ASN A 224 -11.15 -31.32 13.64
CA ASN A 224 -11.29 -32.73 13.40
C ASN A 224 -12.61 -33.25 13.94
N TYR A 225 -13.63 -33.26 13.10
CA TYR A 225 -15.01 -33.66 13.47
C TYR A 225 -15.08 -35.03 14.15
N SER A 226 -14.23 -35.98 13.76
CA SER A 226 -14.26 -37.34 14.30
C SER A 226 -13.83 -37.42 15.77
N GLU A 227 -13.06 -36.47 16.27
CA GLU A 227 -12.64 -36.40 17.67
C GLU A 227 -13.79 -35.95 18.58
N TYR A 228 -14.63 -35.03 18.07
CA TYR A 228 -15.73 -34.46 18.86
C TYR A 228 -17.04 -35.23 18.73
N GLU A 229 -17.17 -36.19 17.80
CA GLU A 229 -18.41 -37.00 17.67
C GLU A 229 -18.81 -37.74 18.96
N LYS A 230 -17.81 -38.18 19.72
CA LYS A 230 -18.01 -38.97 20.94
C LYS A 230 -17.51 -38.28 22.20
N ASP A 231 -17.02 -37.08 22.09
CA ASP A 231 -16.54 -36.31 23.24
C ASP A 231 -17.72 -35.88 24.11
N ALA A 232 -17.78 -36.41 25.32
CA ALA A 232 -18.84 -36.12 26.31
C ALA A 232 -18.56 -34.87 27.15
N SER A 233 -17.46 -34.17 26.89
CA SER A 233 -17.13 -32.91 27.58
C SER A 233 -18.07 -31.78 27.16
N LEU A 234 -18.12 -30.72 27.98
CA LEU A 234 -18.86 -29.50 27.67
C LEU A 234 -18.32 -28.86 26.36
N LYS A 235 -17.01 -28.91 26.15
CA LYS A 235 -16.32 -28.47 24.90
C LYS A 235 -16.84 -29.25 23.71
N GLY A 236 -16.83 -30.60 23.76
CA GLY A 236 -17.31 -31.43 22.67
C GLY A 236 -18.78 -31.21 22.34
N GLU A 237 -19.64 -31.02 23.37
CA GLU A 237 -21.06 -30.72 23.15
C GLU A 237 -21.26 -29.35 22.50
N PHE A 238 -20.52 -28.32 22.95
CA PHE A 238 -20.54 -26.99 22.37
C PHE A 238 -20.12 -27.02 20.89
N ILE A 239 -18.99 -27.66 20.56
CA ILE A 239 -18.50 -27.79 19.19
C ILE A 239 -19.54 -28.45 18.28
N ARG A 240 -20.11 -29.61 18.71
CA ARG A 240 -21.16 -30.28 17.93
C ARG A 240 -22.39 -29.41 17.70
N MET A 241 -22.76 -28.59 18.67
CA MET A 241 -23.91 -27.68 18.54
C MET A 241 -23.63 -26.61 17.49
N VAL A 242 -22.45 -26.01 17.52
CA VAL A 242 -22.07 -25.00 16.54
C VAL A 242 -21.93 -25.60 15.15
N LEU A 243 -21.33 -26.78 15.01
CA LEU A 243 -21.19 -27.49 13.74
C LEU A 243 -22.54 -27.85 13.11
N GLY A 244 -23.53 -28.18 13.91
CA GLY A 244 -24.90 -28.47 13.46
C GLY A 244 -25.76 -27.24 13.13
N SER A 245 -25.21 -26.03 13.29
CA SER A 245 -25.91 -24.79 12.98
C SER A 245 -25.85 -24.42 11.49
N ASP A 246 -26.74 -23.53 11.05
CA ASP A 246 -26.79 -23.01 9.67
C ASP A 246 -25.76 -21.89 9.40
N MET A 247 -24.76 -21.70 10.26
CA MET A 247 -23.71 -20.70 10.11
C MET A 247 -22.76 -21.06 8.98
N THR A 248 -22.08 -20.05 8.41
CA THR A 248 -20.96 -20.29 7.47
C THR A 248 -19.78 -20.90 8.21
N GLU A 249 -18.85 -21.56 7.51
CA GLU A 249 -17.67 -22.17 8.15
C GLU A 249 -16.79 -21.11 8.85
N GLU A 250 -16.72 -19.89 8.32
CA GLU A 250 -16.03 -18.76 8.96
C GLU A 250 -16.70 -18.36 10.29
N GLN A 251 -18.03 -18.24 10.29
CA GLN A 251 -18.80 -17.94 11.51
C GLN A 251 -18.67 -19.05 12.54
N LYS A 252 -18.72 -20.32 12.11
CA LYS A 252 -18.53 -21.47 13.01
C LYS A 252 -17.16 -21.43 13.66
N SER A 253 -16.10 -21.19 12.88
CA SER A 253 -14.73 -21.09 13.36
C SER A 253 -14.59 -19.99 14.43
N GLU A 254 -15.13 -18.80 14.16
CA GLU A 254 -15.10 -17.68 15.08
C GLU A 254 -15.86 -17.96 16.40
N VAL A 255 -17.08 -18.50 16.29
CA VAL A 255 -17.90 -18.87 17.46
C VAL A 255 -17.23 -19.95 18.28
N ILE A 256 -16.60 -20.96 17.65
CA ILE A 256 -15.89 -22.03 18.36
C ILE A 256 -14.68 -21.46 19.08
N ARG A 257 -13.89 -20.59 18.44
CA ARG A 257 -12.74 -19.93 19.06
C ARG A 257 -13.15 -19.15 20.32
N CYS A 258 -14.10 -18.23 20.18
CA CYS A 258 -14.62 -17.45 21.31
C CYS A 258 -15.16 -18.33 22.44
N GLY A 259 -15.92 -19.40 22.09
CA GLY A 259 -16.50 -20.28 23.08
C GLY A 259 -15.48 -21.12 23.83
N ILE A 260 -14.38 -21.53 23.18
CA ILE A 260 -13.30 -22.28 23.82
C ILE A 260 -12.52 -21.35 24.75
N SER A 261 -12.12 -20.15 24.33
CA SER A 261 -11.50 -19.15 25.19
C SER A 261 -12.35 -18.85 26.43
N ALA A 262 -13.67 -18.69 26.27
CA ALA A 262 -14.58 -18.50 27.38
C ALA A 262 -14.63 -19.72 28.35
N LEU A 263 -14.59 -20.94 27.81
CA LEU A 263 -14.57 -22.17 28.61
C LEU A 263 -13.23 -22.35 29.35
N SER A 264 -12.14 -21.85 28.82
CA SER A 264 -10.80 -21.84 29.43
C SER A 264 -10.66 -20.75 30.51
N GLY A 265 -11.62 -19.83 30.61
CA GLY A 265 -11.61 -18.71 31.56
C GLY A 265 -10.74 -17.52 31.16
N GLU A 266 -10.43 -17.42 29.90
CA GLU A 266 -9.77 -16.25 29.31
C GLU A 266 -10.75 -15.10 29.13
N GLU A 267 -10.28 -13.86 29.28
CA GLU A 267 -11.07 -12.68 28.92
C GLU A 267 -11.22 -12.64 27.37
N ILE A 268 -12.46 -12.48 26.92
CA ILE A 268 -12.84 -12.47 25.50
C ILE A 268 -12.66 -11.06 24.92
#